data_f94be6f296fb9ba4956192f450a2636e
#
_entry.id   f94be6f296fb9ba4956192f450a2636e
#
_cell.length_a   1.000
_cell.length_b   1.000
_cell.length_c   1.000
_cell.angle_alpha   90.00
_cell.angle_beta   90.00
_cell.angle_gamma   90.00
#
_symmetry.space_group_name_H-M   'P 1'
#
loop_
_entity.id
_entity.type
_entity.pdbx_description
1 polymer ?
#
loop_
_entity_poly.entity_id
_entity_poly.type
_entity_poly.pdbx_seq_one_letter_code
_entity_poly.pdbx_strand_id
1 'polypeptide(L)'
;MNCHHKNEDHFEKMHEHLTKHLSSMTNGADIKGLELSSLIRMLANYYAAIVAHKMVPGELSGPRMGILIRLLVAEKNGNTDGINPTALSHFQNVKKNTISSLLRGLEESGYIERNLDPNDKRIFLIRITEKGRKMMETVGPQRLTMMNDLASDLSDEEKTQLIFLLGKLRKSMQNKVDFPFHPSPENNENPDQD
;
A
#
# COMPACT_ATOMS: atom_id res chain seq x y z
N MET A 1 -11.10 -17.05 -27.06
CA MET A 1 -9.70 -17.40 -26.75
C MET A 1 -8.70 -16.65 -27.66
N ASN A 2 -8.82 -15.39 -27.96
CA ASN A 2 -7.91 -14.69 -28.89
C ASN A 2 -7.76 -13.17 -28.65
N CYS A 3 -8.24 -12.61 -27.52
CA CYS A 3 -8.08 -11.18 -27.25
C CYS A 3 -6.82 -10.85 -26.39
N HIS A 4 -6.31 -11.78 -25.60
CA HIS A 4 -5.15 -11.54 -24.73
C HIS A 4 -3.84 -11.40 -25.53
N HIS A 5 -3.57 -12.28 -26.48
CA HIS A 5 -2.33 -12.23 -27.29
C HIS A 5 -2.19 -10.96 -28.16
N LYS A 6 -3.28 -10.36 -28.61
CA LYS A 6 -3.20 -9.13 -29.40
C LYS A 6 -2.84 -7.88 -28.57
N ASN A 7 -3.15 -7.87 -27.28
CA ASN A 7 -2.82 -6.74 -26.42
C ASN A 7 -1.35 -6.77 -25.93
N GLU A 8 -0.79 -7.95 -25.68
CA GLU A 8 0.63 -8.11 -25.33
C GLU A 8 1.53 -7.65 -26.49
N ASP A 9 1.26 -8.11 -27.69
CA ASP A 9 2.01 -7.75 -28.90
C ASP A 9 1.95 -6.23 -29.22
N HIS A 10 0.83 -5.58 -28.91
CA HIS A 10 0.68 -4.13 -29.08
C HIS A 10 1.46 -3.33 -28.04
N PHE A 11 1.49 -3.80 -26.80
CA PHE A 11 2.23 -3.13 -25.72
C PHE A 11 3.74 -3.25 -25.93
N GLU A 12 4.23 -4.45 -26.24
CA GLU A 12 5.67 -4.67 -26.53
C GLU A 12 6.14 -3.82 -27.70
N LYS A 13 5.41 -3.78 -28.80
CA LYS A 13 5.72 -2.94 -29.96
C LYS A 13 5.70 -1.44 -29.64
N MET A 14 4.72 -0.99 -28.88
CA MET A 14 4.65 0.43 -28.47
C MET A 14 5.80 0.77 -27.53
N HIS A 15 6.15 -0.12 -26.61
CA HIS A 15 7.27 0.05 -25.70
C HIS A 15 8.61 0.08 -26.44
N GLU A 16 8.83 -0.83 -27.38
CA GLU A 16 10.02 -0.86 -28.23
C GLU A 16 10.16 0.40 -29.10
N HIS A 17 9.06 0.86 -29.71
CA HIS A 17 9.03 2.10 -30.47
C HIS A 17 9.37 3.33 -29.60
N LEU A 18 8.77 3.43 -28.42
CA LEU A 18 9.02 4.52 -27.48
C LEU A 18 10.48 4.54 -27.03
N THR A 19 11.00 3.37 -26.64
CA THR A 19 12.38 3.16 -26.23
C THR A 19 13.37 3.58 -27.32
N LYS A 20 13.13 3.15 -28.56
CA LYS A 20 13.97 3.47 -29.70
C LYS A 20 13.99 4.96 -30.04
N HIS A 21 12.82 5.62 -30.02
CA HIS A 21 12.73 7.06 -30.27
C HIS A 21 13.36 7.89 -29.16
N LEU A 22 13.13 7.53 -27.90
CA LEU A 22 13.72 8.24 -26.75
C LEU A 22 15.25 8.06 -26.71
N SER A 23 15.75 6.88 -26.99
CA SER A 23 17.19 6.63 -27.09
C SER A 23 17.86 7.47 -28.18
N SER A 24 17.20 7.66 -29.34
CA SER A 24 17.70 8.50 -30.41
C SER A 24 17.69 9.99 -30.05
N MET A 25 16.71 10.45 -29.27
CA MET A 25 16.60 11.86 -28.82
C MET A 25 17.56 12.21 -27.69
N THR A 26 18.01 11.21 -26.92
CA THR A 26 18.88 11.41 -25.74
C THR A 26 20.35 11.12 -25.99
N ASN A 27 20.78 11.04 -27.24
CA ASN A 27 22.16 10.71 -27.63
C ASN A 27 22.70 9.43 -26.97
N GLY A 28 21.87 8.40 -26.82
CA GLY A 28 22.25 7.12 -26.23
C GLY A 28 22.29 7.11 -24.69
N ALA A 29 21.65 8.07 -24.02
CA ALA A 29 21.51 8.04 -22.56
C ALA A 29 20.73 6.81 -22.07
N ASP A 30 21.03 6.32 -20.87
CA ASP A 30 20.31 5.21 -20.25
C ASP A 30 18.87 5.60 -19.91
N ILE A 31 17.91 4.98 -20.59
CA ILE A 31 16.46 5.25 -20.43
C ILE A 31 15.76 4.27 -19.51
N LYS A 32 16.48 3.31 -18.90
CA LYS A 32 15.89 2.29 -18.00
C LYS A 32 15.10 2.88 -16.84
N GLY A 33 15.55 4.03 -16.33
CA GLY A 33 14.81 4.75 -15.29
C GLY A 33 13.44 5.25 -15.76
N LEU A 34 13.33 5.68 -17.01
CA LEU A 34 12.08 6.12 -17.63
C LEU A 34 11.15 4.93 -17.90
N GLU A 35 11.69 3.83 -18.42
CA GLU A 35 10.94 2.59 -18.64
C GLU A 35 10.34 2.08 -17.32
N LEU A 36 11.18 1.98 -16.29
CA LEU A 36 10.75 1.55 -14.97
C LEU A 36 9.65 2.46 -14.40
N SER A 37 9.81 3.77 -14.53
CA SER A 37 8.79 4.75 -14.06
C SER A 37 7.47 4.60 -14.80
N SER A 38 7.51 4.34 -16.09
CA SER A 38 6.32 4.11 -16.92
C SER A 38 5.60 2.82 -16.53
N LEU A 39 6.34 1.73 -16.32
CA LEU A 39 5.79 0.45 -15.88
C LEU A 39 5.13 0.55 -14.50
N ILE A 40 5.78 1.20 -13.54
CA ILE A 40 5.23 1.41 -12.20
C ILE A 40 3.90 2.15 -12.28
N ARG A 41 3.84 3.26 -13.03
CA ARG A 41 2.61 4.05 -13.19
C ARG A 41 1.50 3.24 -13.83
N MET A 42 1.81 2.49 -14.88
CA MET A 42 0.85 1.66 -15.59
C MET A 42 0.32 0.53 -14.70
N LEU A 43 1.20 -0.18 -14.00
CA LEU A 43 0.81 -1.23 -13.05
C LEU A 43 -0.06 -0.67 -11.92
N ALA A 44 0.25 0.51 -11.39
CA ALA A 44 -0.58 1.17 -10.38
C ALA A 44 -1.99 1.48 -10.91
N ASN A 45 -2.12 1.92 -12.16
CA ASN A 45 -3.42 2.19 -12.80
C ASN A 45 -4.20 0.88 -13.03
N TYR A 46 -3.56 -0.18 -13.54
CA TYR A 46 -4.21 -1.48 -13.69
C TYR A 46 -4.66 -2.06 -12.35
N TYR A 47 -3.79 -2.03 -11.35
CA TYR A 47 -4.14 -2.45 -10.00
C TYR A 47 -5.37 -1.71 -9.47
N ALA A 48 -5.38 -0.38 -9.58
CA ALA A 48 -6.52 0.44 -9.15
C ALA A 48 -7.82 0.09 -9.89
N ALA A 49 -7.74 -0.10 -11.21
CA ALA A 49 -8.89 -0.47 -12.04
C ALA A 49 -9.43 -1.87 -11.68
N ILE A 50 -8.56 -2.87 -11.53
CA ILE A 50 -8.95 -4.24 -11.16
C ILE A 50 -9.60 -4.25 -9.77
N VAL A 51 -8.99 -3.57 -8.80
CA VAL A 51 -9.54 -3.47 -7.45
C VAL A 51 -10.92 -2.79 -7.47
N ALA A 52 -11.07 -1.68 -8.20
CA ALA A 52 -12.34 -0.98 -8.33
C ALA A 52 -13.44 -1.85 -8.99
N HIS A 53 -13.07 -2.60 -10.03
CA HIS A 53 -14.01 -3.47 -10.75
C HIS A 53 -14.45 -4.70 -9.93
N LYS A 54 -13.53 -5.26 -9.13
CA LYS A 54 -13.81 -6.44 -8.29
C LYS A 54 -14.40 -6.10 -6.92
N MET A 55 -14.51 -4.82 -6.56
CA MET A 55 -15.16 -4.40 -5.31
C MET A 55 -16.68 -4.56 -5.41
N VAL A 56 -17.26 -5.31 -4.48
CA VAL A 56 -18.71 -5.38 -4.30
C VAL A 56 -19.21 -4.10 -3.59
N PRO A 57 -20.37 -3.55 -3.99
CA PRO A 57 -20.95 -2.42 -3.26
C PRO A 57 -21.06 -2.71 -1.76
N GLY A 58 -20.54 -1.82 -0.93
CA GLY A 58 -20.49 -2.00 0.53
C GLY A 58 -19.18 -2.60 1.07
N GLU A 59 -18.30 -3.09 0.23
CA GLU A 59 -16.95 -3.52 0.65
C GLU A 59 -16.04 -2.34 1.02
N LEU A 60 -15.09 -2.62 1.90
CA LEU A 60 -14.09 -1.65 2.30
C LEU A 60 -13.08 -1.35 1.17
N SER A 61 -12.84 -0.07 0.93
CA SER A 61 -11.77 0.35 0.03
C SER A 61 -10.39 -0.20 0.47
N GLY A 62 -9.45 -0.36 -0.47
CA GLY A 62 -8.10 -0.84 -0.18
C GLY A 62 -7.43 -0.13 1.00
N PRO A 63 -7.44 1.21 1.07
CA PRO A 63 -6.88 1.94 2.22
C PRO A 63 -7.56 1.62 3.56
N ARG A 64 -8.89 1.48 3.61
CA ARG A 64 -9.60 1.09 4.84
C ARG A 64 -9.26 -0.34 5.26
N MET A 65 -9.19 -1.25 4.31
CA MET A 65 -8.74 -2.63 4.54
C MET A 65 -7.32 -2.67 5.10
N GLY A 66 -6.41 -1.88 4.52
CA GLY A 66 -5.01 -1.78 4.98
C GLY A 66 -4.90 -1.32 6.44
N ILE A 67 -5.77 -0.40 6.89
CA ILE A 67 -5.83 0.02 8.30
C ILE A 67 -6.23 -1.18 9.19
N LEU A 68 -7.29 -1.91 8.83
CA LEU A 68 -7.75 -3.07 9.63
C LEU A 68 -6.68 -4.17 9.69
N ILE A 69 -6.00 -4.47 8.57
CA ILE A 69 -4.88 -5.42 8.55
C ILE A 69 -3.78 -4.96 9.51
N ARG A 70 -3.42 -3.68 9.50
CA ARG A 70 -2.38 -3.15 10.39
C ARG A 70 -2.75 -3.28 11.87
N LEU A 71 -4.00 -2.99 12.21
CA LEU A 71 -4.52 -3.14 13.58
C LEU A 71 -4.50 -4.61 14.02
N LEU A 72 -4.94 -5.54 13.17
CA LEU A 72 -4.89 -6.98 13.45
C LEU A 72 -3.47 -7.49 13.64
N VAL A 73 -2.54 -7.07 12.80
CA VAL A 73 -1.13 -7.46 12.91
C VAL A 73 -0.52 -6.91 14.20
N ALA A 74 -0.82 -5.67 14.56
CA ALA A 74 -0.34 -5.08 15.81
C ALA A 74 -0.87 -5.83 17.04
N GLU A 75 -2.16 -6.14 17.06
CA GLU A 75 -2.79 -6.91 18.12
C GLU A 75 -2.17 -8.31 18.28
N LYS A 76 -1.95 -9.02 17.16
CA LYS A 76 -1.28 -10.33 17.15
C LYS A 76 0.18 -10.27 17.64
N ASN A 77 0.83 -9.12 17.47
CA ASN A 77 2.19 -8.87 17.97
C ASN A 77 2.22 -8.33 19.41
N GLY A 78 1.10 -8.39 20.13
CA GLY A 78 0.99 -8.00 21.53
C GLY A 78 0.61 -6.53 21.78
N ASN A 79 0.45 -5.70 20.75
CA ASN A 79 -0.04 -4.34 20.92
C ASN A 79 -1.57 -4.34 21.00
N THR A 80 -2.10 -4.57 22.21
CA THR A 80 -3.54 -4.52 22.50
C THR A 80 -4.05 -3.11 22.79
N ASP A 81 -3.17 -2.13 22.99
CA ASP A 81 -3.55 -0.74 23.29
C ASP A 81 -4.04 0.01 22.07
N GLY A 82 -3.63 -0.42 20.90
CA GLY A 82 -4.01 0.17 19.62
C GLY A 82 -2.89 1.01 18.99
N ILE A 83 -3.21 1.68 17.91
CA ILE A 83 -2.24 2.48 17.14
C ILE A 83 -2.76 3.91 17.03
N ASN A 84 -1.88 4.90 17.25
CA ASN A 84 -2.28 6.29 17.07
C ASN A 84 -2.50 6.65 15.59
N PRO A 85 -3.37 7.64 15.28
CA PRO A 85 -3.69 8.02 13.90
C PRO A 85 -2.48 8.48 13.09
N THR A 86 -1.47 9.08 13.74
CA THR A 86 -0.25 9.52 13.08
C THR A 86 0.54 8.33 12.54
N ALA A 87 0.76 7.30 13.36
CA ALA A 87 1.41 6.07 12.92
C ALA A 87 0.64 5.36 11.79
N LEU A 88 -0.70 5.36 11.85
CA LEU A 88 -1.54 4.83 10.77
C LEU A 88 -1.42 5.64 9.48
N SER A 89 -1.31 6.98 9.56
CA SER A 89 -1.12 7.82 8.39
C SER A 89 0.23 7.56 7.71
N HIS A 90 1.29 7.36 8.50
CA HIS A 90 2.61 6.96 8.00
C HIS A 90 2.56 5.59 7.31
N PHE A 91 1.95 4.60 7.96
CA PHE A 91 1.82 3.28 7.39
C PHE A 91 1.08 3.29 6.05
N GLN A 92 0.00 4.05 5.93
CA GLN A 92 -0.79 4.19 4.70
C GLN A 92 -0.15 5.15 3.69
N ASN A 93 0.91 5.87 4.06
CA ASN A 93 1.53 6.91 3.25
C ASN A 93 0.51 7.95 2.74
N VAL A 94 -0.37 8.40 3.64
CA VAL A 94 -1.42 9.40 3.35
C VAL A 94 -1.32 10.61 4.25
N LYS A 95 -1.88 11.73 3.78
CA LYS A 95 -1.94 12.97 4.57
C LYS A 95 -2.88 12.81 5.79
N LYS A 96 -2.64 13.62 6.83
CA LYS A 96 -3.42 13.63 8.08
C LYS A 96 -4.94 13.77 7.85
N ASN A 97 -5.37 14.59 6.89
CA ASN A 97 -6.79 14.73 6.57
C ASN A 97 -7.37 13.47 5.95
N THR A 98 -6.61 12.78 5.11
CA THR A 98 -7.03 11.52 4.48
C THR A 98 -7.19 10.42 5.52
N ILE A 99 -6.22 10.25 6.43
CA ILE A 99 -6.35 9.22 7.47
C ILE A 99 -7.54 9.50 8.39
N SER A 100 -7.79 10.76 8.74
CA SER A 100 -8.95 11.15 9.56
C SER A 100 -10.29 10.77 8.90
N SER A 101 -10.41 10.97 7.59
CA SER A 101 -11.60 10.56 6.82
C SER A 101 -11.76 9.04 6.74
N LEU A 102 -10.66 8.31 6.54
CA LEU A 102 -10.68 6.84 6.51
C LEU A 102 -11.10 6.26 7.86
N LEU A 103 -10.52 6.78 8.95
CA LEU A 103 -10.83 6.35 10.31
C LEU A 103 -12.28 6.65 10.67
N ARG A 104 -12.80 7.84 10.33
CA ARG A 104 -14.21 8.18 10.55
C ARG A 104 -15.13 7.16 9.90
N GLY A 105 -14.94 6.84 8.62
CA GLY A 105 -15.79 5.87 7.94
C GLY A 105 -15.69 4.44 8.50
N LEU A 106 -14.54 4.04 9.04
CA LEU A 106 -14.38 2.75 9.73
C LEU A 106 -15.09 2.75 11.09
N GLU A 107 -15.02 3.86 11.82
CA GLU A 107 -15.68 4.06 13.12
C GLU A 107 -17.22 4.10 12.97
N GLU A 108 -17.74 4.86 12.01
CA GLU A 108 -19.18 4.90 11.67
C GLU A 108 -19.71 3.52 11.27
N SER A 109 -18.89 2.71 10.61
CA SER A 109 -19.20 1.31 10.28
C SER A 109 -19.08 0.36 11.48
N GLY A 110 -18.52 0.82 12.61
CA GLY A 110 -18.31 0.05 13.82
C GLY A 110 -17.17 -0.98 13.72
N TYR A 111 -16.24 -0.84 12.77
CA TYR A 111 -15.11 -1.75 12.60
C TYR A 111 -13.89 -1.39 13.45
N ILE A 112 -13.82 -0.14 13.87
CA ILE A 112 -12.79 0.35 14.80
C ILE A 112 -13.45 1.17 15.93
N GLU A 113 -12.71 1.35 17.00
CA GLU A 113 -13.04 2.24 18.10
C GLU A 113 -11.86 3.14 18.43
N ARG A 114 -12.14 4.29 19.06
CA ARG A 114 -11.13 5.22 19.59
C ARG A 114 -11.13 5.18 21.09
N ASN A 115 -9.97 4.88 21.65
CA ASN A 115 -9.75 4.91 23.09
C ASN A 115 -8.70 5.97 23.41
N LEU A 116 -8.78 6.56 24.61
CA LEU A 116 -7.72 7.43 25.10
C LEU A 116 -6.51 6.59 25.46
N ASP A 117 -5.32 7.09 25.13
CA ASP A 117 -4.08 6.49 25.59
C ASP A 117 -4.05 6.50 27.12
N PRO A 118 -3.77 5.35 27.78
CA PRO A 118 -3.72 5.28 29.24
C PRO A 118 -2.65 6.18 29.86
N ASN A 119 -1.57 6.45 29.13
CA ASN A 119 -0.42 7.25 29.58
C ASN A 119 -0.54 8.72 29.20
N ASP A 120 -1.13 9.05 28.04
CA ASP A 120 -1.38 10.43 27.59
C ASP A 120 -2.80 10.61 27.08
N LYS A 121 -3.69 11.09 27.92
CA LYS A 121 -5.12 11.31 27.61
C LYS A 121 -5.38 12.34 26.49
N ARG A 122 -4.33 12.98 25.94
CA ARG A 122 -4.43 13.86 24.78
C ARG A 122 -4.33 13.10 23.46
N ILE A 123 -3.94 11.83 23.51
CA ILE A 123 -3.74 10.95 22.36
C ILE A 123 -4.88 9.94 22.28
N PHE A 124 -5.40 9.74 21.07
CA PHE A 124 -6.32 8.65 20.80
C PHE A 124 -5.58 7.47 20.17
N LEU A 125 -5.91 6.29 20.64
CA LEU A 125 -5.47 5.01 20.08
C LEU A 125 -6.65 4.37 19.34
N ILE A 126 -6.38 3.84 18.17
CA ILE A 126 -7.34 3.16 17.31
C ILE A 126 -7.20 1.66 17.51
N ARG A 127 -8.31 1.01 17.84
CA ARG A 127 -8.40 -0.46 17.99
C ARG A 127 -9.38 -1.03 16.99
N ILE A 128 -9.15 -2.28 16.59
CA ILE A 128 -10.14 -3.03 15.82
C ILE A 128 -11.20 -3.59 16.78
N THR A 129 -12.47 -3.49 16.39
CA THR A 129 -13.58 -4.08 17.16
C THR A 129 -13.77 -5.55 16.80
N GLU A 130 -14.57 -6.27 17.60
CA GLU A 130 -14.97 -7.64 17.27
C GLU A 130 -15.71 -7.72 15.92
N LYS A 131 -16.53 -6.73 15.60
CA LYS A 131 -17.18 -6.61 14.30
C LYS A 131 -16.16 -6.45 13.16
N GLY A 132 -15.10 -5.67 13.39
CA GLY A 132 -14.01 -5.50 12.44
C GLY A 132 -13.23 -6.80 12.21
N ARG A 133 -12.95 -7.58 13.27
CA ARG A 133 -12.27 -8.88 13.15
C ARG A 133 -13.11 -9.87 12.32
N LYS A 134 -14.38 -10.05 12.67
CA LYS A 134 -15.29 -10.94 11.92
C LYS A 134 -15.43 -10.57 10.46
N MET A 135 -15.48 -9.27 10.18
CA MET A 135 -15.49 -8.78 8.80
C MET A 135 -14.20 -9.16 8.07
N MET A 136 -13.05 -9.01 8.71
CA MET A 136 -11.75 -9.38 8.13
C MET A 136 -11.61 -10.90 7.94
N GLU A 137 -12.14 -11.70 8.82
CA GLU A 137 -12.20 -13.17 8.68
C GLU A 137 -13.04 -13.60 7.47
N THR A 138 -14.12 -12.87 7.18
CA THR A 138 -15.02 -13.18 6.07
C THR A 138 -14.44 -12.71 4.72
N VAL A 139 -13.94 -11.48 4.65
CA VAL A 139 -13.51 -10.84 3.39
C VAL A 139 -12.03 -11.09 3.09
N GLY A 140 -11.22 -11.27 4.14
CA GLY A 140 -9.77 -11.45 4.03
C GLY A 140 -9.33 -12.56 3.08
N PRO A 141 -9.86 -13.79 3.19
CA PRO A 141 -9.48 -14.90 2.31
C PRO A 141 -9.76 -14.64 0.83
N GLN A 142 -10.94 -14.09 0.51
CA GLN A 142 -11.30 -13.74 -0.87
C GLN A 142 -10.38 -12.66 -1.46
N ARG A 143 -10.04 -11.66 -0.62
CA ARG A 143 -9.12 -10.60 -1.00
C ARG A 143 -7.71 -11.11 -1.24
N LEU A 144 -7.25 -12.03 -0.39
CA LEU A 144 -5.95 -12.67 -0.56
C LEU A 144 -5.88 -13.48 -1.86
N THR A 145 -6.91 -14.27 -2.15
CA THR A 145 -7.02 -15.01 -3.42
C THR A 145 -6.95 -14.06 -4.61
N MET A 146 -7.74 -12.99 -4.60
CA MET A 146 -7.71 -11.97 -5.65
C MET A 146 -6.32 -11.34 -5.83
N MET A 147 -5.59 -11.05 -4.74
CA MET A 147 -4.24 -10.51 -4.82
C MET A 147 -3.25 -11.51 -5.39
N ASN A 148 -3.37 -12.78 -5.02
CA ASN A 148 -2.52 -13.85 -5.56
C ASN A 148 -2.78 -14.06 -7.06
N ASP A 149 -4.03 -13.96 -7.51
CA ASP A 149 -4.40 -14.07 -8.93
C ASP A 149 -3.73 -13.00 -9.80
N LEU A 150 -3.47 -11.80 -9.25
CA LEU A 150 -2.78 -10.72 -9.99
C LEU A 150 -1.33 -11.06 -10.36
N ALA A 151 -0.73 -12.00 -9.66
CA ALA A 151 0.65 -12.43 -9.88
C ALA A 151 0.72 -13.92 -10.22
N SER A 152 -0.36 -14.51 -10.76
CA SER A 152 -0.46 -15.96 -11.06
C SER A 152 0.55 -16.42 -12.11
N ASP A 153 0.93 -15.53 -13.03
CA ASP A 153 1.86 -15.83 -14.12
C ASP A 153 3.33 -15.80 -13.69
N LEU A 154 3.60 -15.39 -12.45
CA LEU A 154 4.95 -15.40 -11.88
C LEU A 154 5.17 -16.64 -11.02
N SER A 155 6.34 -17.27 -11.15
CA SER A 155 6.80 -18.30 -10.20
C SER A 155 7.04 -17.71 -8.80
N ASP A 156 7.17 -18.54 -7.79
CA ASP A 156 7.41 -18.07 -6.41
C ASP A 156 8.80 -17.43 -6.27
N GLU A 157 9.79 -17.87 -7.05
CA GLU A 157 11.12 -17.25 -7.13
C GLU A 157 11.02 -15.86 -7.75
N GLU A 158 10.30 -15.71 -8.85
CA GLU A 158 10.09 -14.42 -9.54
C GLU A 158 9.32 -13.44 -8.65
N LYS A 159 8.27 -13.89 -7.94
CA LYS A 159 7.55 -13.08 -6.95
C LYS A 159 8.48 -12.58 -5.85
N THR A 160 9.32 -13.47 -5.31
CA THR A 160 10.29 -13.13 -4.25
C THR A 160 11.30 -12.10 -4.74
N GLN A 161 11.85 -12.30 -5.94
CA GLN A 161 12.79 -11.38 -6.55
C GLN A 161 12.15 -10.01 -6.83
N LEU A 162 10.94 -9.98 -7.36
CA LEU A 162 10.19 -8.75 -7.63
C LEU A 162 9.89 -7.97 -6.35
N ILE A 163 9.45 -8.65 -5.29
CA ILE A 163 9.22 -8.04 -3.97
C ILE A 163 10.50 -7.41 -3.43
N PHE A 164 11.64 -8.10 -3.53
CA PHE A 164 12.94 -7.59 -3.10
C PHE A 164 13.33 -6.33 -3.89
N LEU A 165 13.23 -6.36 -5.22
CA LEU A 165 13.58 -5.23 -6.09
C LEU A 165 12.67 -4.02 -5.88
N LEU A 166 11.37 -4.23 -5.76
CA LEU A 166 10.41 -3.18 -5.43
C LEU A 166 10.67 -2.59 -4.04
N GLY A 167 11.08 -3.41 -3.07
CA GLY A 167 11.50 -2.97 -1.74
C GLY A 167 12.73 -2.05 -1.78
N LYS A 168 13.75 -2.37 -2.60
CA LYS A 168 14.92 -1.51 -2.82
C LYS A 168 14.53 -0.19 -3.48
N LEU A 169 13.71 -0.28 -4.53
CA LEU A 169 13.24 0.91 -5.25
C LEU A 169 12.43 1.84 -4.34
N ARG A 170 11.53 1.29 -3.52
CA ARG A 170 10.77 2.05 -2.52
C ARG A 170 11.69 2.83 -1.59
N LYS A 171 12.73 2.18 -1.03
CA LYS A 171 13.72 2.86 -0.16
C LYS A 171 14.44 3.99 -0.90
N SER A 172 14.86 3.77 -2.16
CA SER A 172 15.51 4.79 -2.97
C SER A 172 14.60 5.99 -3.24
N MET A 173 13.31 5.76 -3.50
CA MET A 173 12.34 6.83 -3.71
C MET A 173 12.03 7.59 -2.42
N GLN A 174 11.92 6.90 -1.29
CA GLN A 174 11.70 7.52 0.02
C GLN A 174 12.79 8.51 0.40
N ASN A 175 14.06 8.19 0.11
CA ASN A 175 15.21 9.05 0.39
C ASN A 175 15.27 10.31 -0.51
N LYS A 176 14.51 10.37 -1.59
CA LYS A 176 14.49 11.50 -2.53
C LYS A 176 13.33 12.46 -2.32
N VAL A 177 12.41 12.10 -1.47
CA VAL A 177 11.23 12.92 -1.18
C VAL A 177 11.22 13.17 0.31
N ASP A 178 11.39 14.45 0.70
CA ASP A 178 11.04 14.91 2.05
C ASP A 178 9.52 14.78 2.22
N PHE A 179 9.06 13.55 2.39
CA PHE A 179 7.73 13.35 2.93
C PHE A 179 7.77 13.80 4.39
N PRO A 180 7.00 14.81 4.79
CA PRO A 180 7.00 15.30 6.18
C PRO A 180 6.46 14.25 7.18
N PHE A 181 6.50 12.96 6.82
CA PHE A 181 5.84 11.86 7.50
C PHE A 181 6.71 10.61 7.71
N HIS A 182 8.04 10.71 7.55
CA HIS A 182 8.92 9.66 8.04
C HIS A 182 9.49 10.07 9.40
N PRO A 183 9.09 9.42 10.51
CA PRO A 183 9.95 9.43 11.68
C PRO A 183 11.22 8.67 11.26
N SER A 184 12.36 9.36 11.30
CA SER A 184 13.66 8.69 11.29
C SER A 184 13.65 7.66 12.41
N PRO A 185 14.16 6.43 12.18
CA PRO A 185 14.23 5.42 13.24
C PRO A 185 15.10 5.83 14.44
N GLU A 186 15.79 6.96 14.35
CA GLU A 186 16.80 7.43 15.32
C GLU A 186 16.26 8.34 16.43
N ASN A 187 14.97 8.72 16.44
CA ASN A 187 14.43 9.63 17.47
C ASN A 187 13.62 8.92 18.56
N ASN A 188 13.95 7.70 18.90
CA ASN A 188 13.49 7.04 20.12
C ASN A 188 14.53 7.09 21.25
N GLU A 189 15.53 7.94 21.14
CA GLU A 189 16.36 8.30 22.29
C GLU A 189 15.61 9.37 23.10
N ASN A 190 15.19 8.94 24.26
CA ASN A 190 14.53 9.71 25.30
C ASN A 190 15.45 10.87 25.74
N PRO A 191 15.07 12.17 25.63
CA PRO A 191 15.93 13.26 26.06
C PRO A 191 15.81 13.57 27.57
N ASP A 192 15.40 12.61 28.39
CA ASP A 192 15.35 12.76 29.87
C ASP A 192 16.16 11.67 30.55
N GLN A 193 17.48 11.74 30.42
CA GLN A 193 18.44 11.21 31.38
C GLN A 193 19.60 12.21 31.48
N ASP A 194 19.40 13.26 32.27
CA ASP A 194 20.42 13.92 33.12
C ASP A 194 19.71 14.69 34.21
#